data_211cb8fc631db317045949fb39aa1813
#
_entry.id   211cb8fc631db317045949fb39aa1813
#
_cell.length_a   1.000
_cell.length_b   1.000
_cell.length_c   1.000
_cell.angle_alpha   90.00
_cell.angle_beta   90.00
_cell.angle_gamma   90.00
#
_symmetry.space_group_name_H-M   'P 1'
#
loop_
_entity.id
_entity.type
_entity.pdbx_description
1 polymer ?
#
loop_
_entity_poly.entity_id
_entity_poly.type
_entity_poly.pdbx_seq_one_letter_code
_entity_poly.pdbx_strand_id
1 'polypeptide(L)' 'MSNNQQNVMLNRLKAALAEQGKTNRWLSEQLGKSENTISRWCANKVQPSITQLNEIASVLDVDVKDLLVSTKS' A
#
# COMPACT_ATOMS: atom_id res chain seq x y z
N MET A 1 21.53 -0.56 16.45
CA MET A 1 21.21 -0.92 15.98
C MET A 1 20.33 -1.28 15.59
N SER A 2 20.35 -1.26 15.54
CA SER A 2 19.73 -1.78 15.10
C SER A 2 19.00 -2.01 14.53
N ASN A 3 19.00 -2.16 14.13
CA ASN A 3 18.30 -2.48 13.56
C ASN A 3 17.58 -3.10 12.75
N ASN A 4 17.77 -3.43 12.79
CA ASN A 4 17.19 -4.52 12.17
C ASN A 4 15.98 -4.23 11.43
N GLN A 5 15.44 -3.17 11.63
CA GLN A 5 14.34 -2.67 10.89
C GLN A 5 14.71 -2.13 9.57
N GLN A 6 15.96 -2.09 9.25
CA GLN A 6 16.40 -1.45 8.04
C GLN A 6 15.89 -2.09 6.79
N ASN A 7 15.50 -3.35 6.85
CA ASN A 7 15.08 -4.04 5.65
C ASN A 7 13.58 -4.19 5.55
N VAL A 8 12.86 -3.45 6.35
CA VAL A 8 11.41 -3.49 6.30
C VAL A 8 10.94 -2.85 5.00
N MET A 9 10.06 -3.55 4.30
CA MET A 9 9.43 -2.99 3.11
C MET A 9 8.14 -2.32 3.53
N LEU A 10 8.04 -1.05 3.22
CA LEU A 10 6.84 -0.26 3.49
C LEU A 10 6.13 -0.02 2.18
N ASN A 11 4.85 0.28 2.27
CA ASN A 11 4.12 0.60 1.06
C ASN A 11 3.96 2.11 0.91
N ARG A 12 3.79 2.56 -0.34
CA ARG A 12 3.49 3.95 -0.68
C ARG A 12 2.06 4.10 -1.15
N LEU A 13 1.16 3.30 -0.60
CA LEU A 13 -0.22 3.29 -1.09
C LEU A 13 -0.87 4.66 -0.96
N LYS A 14 -0.63 5.33 0.18
CA LYS A 14 -1.21 6.65 0.40
C LYS A 14 -0.77 7.62 -0.70
N ALA A 15 0.52 7.60 -1.03
CA ALA A 15 1.04 8.48 -2.06
C ALA A 15 0.47 8.13 -3.44
N ALA A 16 0.37 6.83 -3.73
CA ALA A 16 -0.15 6.39 -5.02
C ALA A 16 -1.61 6.81 -5.20
N LEU A 17 -2.42 6.68 -4.16
CA LEU A 17 -3.81 7.11 -4.22
C LEU A 17 -3.89 8.62 -4.43
N ALA A 18 -3.08 9.36 -3.69
CA ALA A 18 -3.08 10.82 -3.80
C ALA A 18 -2.67 11.27 -5.20
N GLU A 19 -1.67 10.62 -5.77
CA GLU A 19 -1.19 10.96 -7.10
C GLU A 19 -2.27 10.78 -8.16
N GLN A 20 -3.16 9.83 -7.96
CA GLN A 20 -4.22 9.56 -8.91
C GLN A 20 -5.55 10.19 -8.52
N GLY A 21 -5.57 10.94 -7.42
CA GLY A 21 -6.80 11.58 -6.97
C GLY A 21 -7.85 10.61 -6.50
N LYS A 22 -7.41 9.45 -5.98
CA LYS A 22 -8.32 8.43 -5.48
C LYS A 22 -8.35 8.46 -3.96
N THR A 23 -9.45 7.93 -3.39
CA THR A 23 -9.65 7.92 -1.95
C THR A 23 -9.52 6.50 -1.41
N ASN A 24 -9.34 6.41 -0.08
CA ASN A 24 -9.37 5.11 0.59
C ASN A 24 -10.70 4.42 0.34
N ARG A 25 -11.78 5.18 0.35
CA ARG A 25 -13.11 4.62 0.13
C ARG A 25 -13.22 4.03 -1.28
N TRP A 26 -12.71 4.75 -2.27
CA TRP A 26 -12.72 4.24 -3.64
C TRP A 26 -12.01 2.89 -3.72
N LEU A 27 -10.82 2.83 -3.10
CA LEU A 27 -10.05 1.59 -3.17
C LEU A 27 -10.75 0.46 -2.42
N SER A 28 -11.36 0.78 -1.26
CA SER A 28 -12.08 -0.23 -0.50
C SER A 28 -13.21 -0.84 -1.34
N GLU A 29 -13.89 -0.02 -2.11
CA GLU A 29 -14.96 -0.48 -2.98
C GLU A 29 -14.42 -1.35 -4.11
N GLN A 30 -13.27 -0.97 -4.67
CA GLN A 30 -12.67 -1.74 -5.75
C GLN A 30 -12.24 -3.12 -5.29
N LEU A 31 -11.76 -3.24 -4.06
CA LEU A 31 -11.20 -4.47 -3.56
C LEU A 31 -12.16 -5.30 -2.72
N GLY A 32 -13.33 -4.75 -2.40
CA GLY A 32 -14.25 -5.42 -1.50
C GLY A 32 -13.72 -5.54 -0.10
N LYS A 33 -12.92 -4.56 0.34
CA LYS A 33 -12.35 -4.50 1.68
C LYS A 33 -12.95 -3.33 2.43
N SER A 34 -12.83 -3.34 3.75
CA SER A 34 -13.32 -2.22 4.53
C SER A 34 -12.40 -1.02 4.38
N GLU A 35 -12.97 0.16 4.51
CA GLU A 35 -12.20 1.39 4.48
C GLU A 35 -11.15 1.42 5.58
N ASN A 36 -11.48 0.83 6.74
CA ASN A 36 -10.55 0.74 7.84
C ASN A 36 -9.31 -0.07 7.48
N THR A 37 -9.49 -1.18 6.75
CA THR A 37 -8.37 -1.98 6.28
C THR A 37 -7.47 -1.15 5.39
N ILE A 38 -8.03 -0.42 4.44
CA ILE A 38 -7.25 0.41 3.53
C ILE A 38 -6.49 1.48 4.31
N SER A 39 -7.17 2.10 5.28
CA SER A 39 -6.55 3.14 6.10
C SER A 39 -5.34 2.60 6.85
N ARG A 40 -5.43 1.39 7.38
CA ARG A 40 -4.32 0.79 8.11
C ARG A 40 -3.16 0.46 7.17
N TRP A 41 -3.46 0.01 5.95
CA TRP A 41 -2.41 -0.21 4.95
C TRP A 41 -1.71 1.11 4.62
N CYS A 42 -2.48 2.17 4.41
CA CYS A 42 -1.93 3.48 4.06
C CYS A 42 -1.05 4.04 5.17
N ALA A 43 -1.41 3.76 6.41
CA ALA A 43 -0.64 4.21 7.56
C ALA A 43 0.55 3.30 7.87
N ASN A 44 0.72 2.23 7.10
CA ASN A 44 1.77 1.23 7.30
C ASN A 44 1.71 0.55 8.66
N LYS A 45 0.51 0.48 9.23
CA LYS A 45 0.30 -0.26 10.46
C LYS A 45 0.21 -1.75 10.19
N VAL A 46 -0.34 -2.10 9.04
CA VAL A 46 -0.46 -3.47 8.56
C VAL A 46 -0.12 -3.42 7.08
N GLN A 47 0.54 -4.44 6.58
CA GLN A 47 0.88 -4.48 5.17
C GLN A 47 -0.10 -5.40 4.43
N PRO A 48 -0.49 -5.03 3.21
CA PRO A 48 -1.27 -5.95 2.38
C PRO A 48 -0.40 -7.13 1.95
N SER A 49 -1.03 -8.27 1.72
CA SER A 49 -0.32 -9.45 1.21
C SER A 49 0.13 -9.18 -0.23
N ILE A 50 0.99 -10.06 -0.74
CA ILE A 50 1.43 -9.96 -2.12
C ILE A 50 0.24 -10.03 -3.08
N THR A 51 -0.71 -10.93 -2.81
CA THR A 51 -1.90 -11.02 -3.63
C THR A 51 -2.68 -9.72 -3.62
N GLN A 52 -2.81 -9.12 -2.43
CA GLN A 52 -3.53 -7.86 -2.30
C GLN A 52 -2.78 -6.72 -2.98
N LEU A 53 -1.45 -6.72 -2.90
CA LEU A 53 -0.66 -5.72 -3.60
C LEU A 53 -0.85 -5.81 -5.11
N ASN A 54 -0.92 -7.03 -5.64
CA ASN A 54 -1.18 -7.21 -7.06
C ASN A 54 -2.55 -6.69 -7.45
N GLU A 55 -3.55 -6.92 -6.60
CA GLU A 55 -4.89 -6.39 -6.85
C GLU A 55 -4.91 -4.88 -6.85
N ILE A 56 -4.23 -4.28 -5.88
CA ILE A 56 -4.14 -2.83 -5.80
C ILE A 56 -3.45 -2.26 -7.04
N ALA A 57 -2.33 -2.86 -7.43
CA ALA A 57 -1.59 -2.41 -8.59
C ALA A 57 -2.45 -2.47 -9.84
N SER A 58 -3.26 -3.53 -9.95
CA SER A 58 -4.13 -3.71 -11.10
C SER A 58 -5.18 -2.62 -11.17
N VAL A 59 -5.86 -2.31 -10.05
CA VAL A 59 -6.93 -1.31 -10.10
C VAL A 59 -6.39 0.10 -10.23
N LEU A 60 -5.14 0.34 -9.79
CA LEU A 60 -4.49 1.64 -9.96
C LEU A 60 -3.71 1.75 -11.26
N ASP A 61 -3.59 0.64 -11.97
CA ASP A 61 -2.86 0.58 -13.24
C ASP A 61 -1.40 1.01 -13.05
N VAL A 62 -0.76 0.47 -12.03
CA VAL A 62 0.65 0.72 -11.76
C VAL A 62 1.36 -0.61 -11.55
N ASP A 63 2.68 -0.57 -11.53
CA ASP A 63 3.50 -1.72 -11.22
C ASP A 63 3.50 -1.94 -9.72
N VAL A 64 3.53 -3.21 -9.28
CA VAL A 64 3.58 -3.52 -7.86
C VAL A 64 4.77 -2.83 -7.20
N LYS A 65 5.91 -2.78 -7.87
CA LYS A 65 7.09 -2.14 -7.28
C LYS A 65 6.86 -0.66 -6.99
N ASP A 66 5.92 -0.02 -7.69
CA ASP A 66 5.60 1.39 -7.44
C ASP A 66 4.85 1.58 -6.14
N LEU A 67 4.39 0.50 -5.54
CA LEU A 67 3.67 0.55 -4.27
C LEU A 67 4.56 0.21 -3.09
N LEU A 68 5.82 -0.06 -3.32
CA LEU A 68 6.72 -0.52 -2.28
C LEU A 68 7.85 0.46 -2.05
N VAL A 69 8.25 0.61 -0.79
CA VAL A 69 9.41 1.39 -0.42
C VAL A 69 10.29 0.50 0.43
N SER A 70 11.54 0.41 0.08
CA SER A 70 12.50 -0.32 0.88
C SER A 70 13.22 0.66 1.80
N THR A 71 13.14 0.40 3.11
CA THR A 71 13.86 1.23 4.07
C THR A 71 15.11 0.48 4.45
N LYS A 72 16.16 0.72 3.77
CA LYS A 72 17.38 0.06 4.12
C LYS A 72 18.48 1.09 4.27
N SER A 73 19.29 0.91 5.25
CA SER A 73 20.33 1.87 5.55
C SER A 73 21.53 1.73 4.64
#